data_feeda3ea71635704832f66c616c7e00c
#
_entry.id   feeda3ea71635704832f66c616c7e00c
#
_cell.length_a   1.000
_cell.length_b   1.000
_cell.length_c   1.000
_cell.angle_alpha   90.00
_cell.angle_beta   90.00
_cell.angle_gamma   90.00
#
_symmetry.space_group_name_H-M   'P 1'
#
loop_
_entity.id
_entity.type
_entity.pdbx_description
1 polymer ?
#
loop_
_entity_poly.entity_id
_entity_poly.type
_entity_poly.pdbx_seq_one_letter_code
_entity_poly.pdbx_strand_id
1 'polypeptide(L)'
;MRYFQQLEFWQRSHKLTLQVYNLTRSFPKEEIYGLISQMRRSAASVSTNIAEACGRNSSMELKRFLIIATGSTSELQYQFILSKDLGYITESIFKELFDEISQIRKMIYSYCERLKADS
;
A
#
# COMPACT_ATOMS: atom_id res chain seq x y z
N MET A 1 15.87 -15.36 -8.00
CA MET A 1 15.36 -13.96 -8.14
C MET A 1 13.86 -13.97 -8.33
N ARG A 2 13.17 -13.11 -7.63
CA ARG A 2 11.72 -12.97 -7.76
C ARG A 2 11.40 -11.74 -8.58
N TYR A 3 10.45 -11.88 -9.50
CA TYR A 3 9.99 -10.75 -10.31
C TYR A 3 8.75 -10.17 -9.63
N PHE A 4 8.90 -8.98 -9.03
CA PHE A 4 7.81 -8.35 -8.27
C PHE A 4 6.57 -8.11 -9.12
N GLN A 5 6.74 -7.85 -10.43
CA GLN A 5 5.62 -7.60 -11.35
C GLN A 5 4.68 -8.80 -11.47
N GLN A 6 5.13 -9.99 -11.11
CA GLN A 6 4.32 -11.21 -11.18
C GLN A 6 3.54 -11.47 -9.89
N LEU A 7 3.87 -10.75 -8.82
CA LEU A 7 3.17 -10.90 -7.54
C LEU A 7 1.84 -10.16 -7.59
N GLU A 8 0.75 -10.87 -7.28
CA GLU A 8 -0.58 -10.27 -7.31
C GLU A 8 -0.68 -9.08 -6.36
N PHE A 9 -0.13 -9.19 -5.15
CA PHE A 9 -0.22 -8.08 -4.20
C PHE A 9 0.59 -6.86 -4.66
N TRP A 10 1.64 -7.04 -5.46
CA TRP A 10 2.32 -5.89 -6.06
C TRP A 10 1.45 -5.24 -7.13
N GLN A 11 0.86 -6.06 -8.01
CA GLN A 11 0.00 -5.55 -9.09
C GLN A 11 -1.16 -4.75 -8.50
N ARG A 12 -1.77 -5.27 -7.45
CA ARG A 12 -2.88 -4.60 -6.77
C ARG A 12 -2.44 -3.33 -6.07
N SER A 13 -1.27 -3.34 -5.42
CA SER A 13 -0.74 -2.16 -4.74
C SER A 13 -0.37 -1.06 -5.74
N HIS A 14 0.15 -1.43 -6.89
CA HIS A 14 0.45 -0.47 -7.95
C HIS A 14 -0.83 0.16 -8.50
N LYS A 15 -1.84 -0.65 -8.77
CA LYS A 15 -3.13 -0.15 -9.23
C LYS A 15 -3.74 0.81 -8.21
N LEU A 16 -3.66 0.45 -6.94
CA LEU A 16 -4.17 1.31 -5.87
C LEU A 16 -3.40 2.63 -5.80
N THR A 17 -2.09 2.59 -6.02
CA THR A 17 -1.27 3.81 -6.07
C THR A 17 -1.78 4.74 -7.16
N LEU A 18 -2.04 4.21 -8.35
CA LEU A 18 -2.59 5.02 -9.45
C LEU A 18 -3.95 5.61 -9.08
N GLN A 19 -4.79 4.82 -8.41
CA GLN A 19 -6.10 5.31 -7.94
C GLN A 19 -5.94 6.45 -6.94
N VAL A 20 -4.97 6.35 -6.02
CA VAL A 20 -4.71 7.41 -5.03
C VAL A 20 -4.25 8.69 -5.72
N TYR A 21 -3.36 8.58 -6.70
CA TYR A 21 -2.91 9.76 -7.46
C TYR A 21 -4.08 10.44 -8.16
N ASN A 22 -4.94 9.65 -8.79
CA ASN A 22 -6.11 10.18 -9.48
C ASN A 22 -7.11 10.81 -8.51
N LEU A 23 -7.40 10.12 -7.42
CA LEU A 23 -8.36 10.56 -6.40
C LEU A 23 -7.95 11.90 -5.77
N THR A 24 -6.67 12.01 -5.41
CA THR A 24 -6.16 13.18 -4.69
C THR A 24 -6.06 14.43 -5.55
N ARG A 25 -6.22 14.31 -6.87
CA ARG A 25 -6.28 15.49 -7.75
C ARG A 25 -7.45 16.40 -7.42
N SER A 26 -8.52 15.85 -6.87
CA SER A 26 -9.71 16.62 -6.52
C SER A 26 -9.71 17.11 -5.08
N PHE A 27 -8.68 16.78 -4.30
CA PHE A 27 -8.55 17.26 -2.92
C PHE A 27 -8.26 18.77 -2.91
N PRO A 28 -8.60 19.48 -1.80
CA PRO A 28 -8.30 20.90 -1.68
C PRO A 28 -6.81 21.18 -1.91
N LYS A 29 -6.50 22.27 -2.62
CA LYS A 29 -5.13 22.65 -2.94
C LYS A 29 -4.27 22.88 -1.71
N GLU A 30 -4.87 23.28 -0.60
CA GLU A 30 -4.16 23.47 0.68
C GLU A 30 -3.56 22.16 1.22
N GLU A 31 -4.01 20.99 0.72
CA GLU A 31 -3.50 19.70 1.14
C GLU A 31 -2.31 19.21 0.29
N ILE A 32 -1.83 20.01 -0.65
CA ILE A 32 -0.79 19.55 -1.58
C ILE A 32 0.50 19.13 -0.85
N TYR A 33 0.86 19.83 0.23
CA TYR A 33 2.02 19.48 1.06
C TYR A 33 1.62 18.71 2.33
N GLY A 34 0.35 18.39 2.46
CA GLY A 34 -0.20 17.66 3.60
C GLY A 34 -0.71 16.29 3.14
N LEU A 35 -2.03 16.09 3.23
CA LEU A 35 -2.66 14.80 3.02
C LEU A 35 -2.42 14.24 1.61
N ILE A 36 -2.44 15.07 0.58
CA ILE A 36 -2.18 14.61 -0.79
C ILE A 36 -0.79 13.99 -0.88
N SER A 37 0.22 14.70 -0.43
CA SER A 37 1.61 14.25 -0.46
C SER A 37 1.79 12.97 0.36
N GLN A 38 1.21 12.93 1.56
CA GLN A 38 1.33 11.78 2.45
C GLN A 38 0.66 10.53 1.91
N MET A 39 -0.53 10.65 1.32
CA MET A 39 -1.25 9.51 0.74
C MET A 39 -0.49 8.95 -0.45
N ARG A 40 0.00 9.81 -1.32
CA ARG A 40 0.78 9.38 -2.49
C ARG A 40 2.05 8.67 -2.06
N ARG A 41 2.72 9.20 -1.04
CA ARG A 41 3.92 8.57 -0.49
C ARG A 41 3.62 7.20 0.12
N SER A 42 2.58 7.12 0.95
CA SER A 42 2.21 5.84 1.59
C SER A 42 1.84 4.79 0.56
N ALA A 43 1.03 5.14 -0.43
CA ALA A 43 0.62 4.20 -1.48
C ALA A 43 1.83 3.72 -2.28
N ALA A 44 2.68 4.63 -2.74
CA ALA A 44 3.88 4.29 -3.51
C ALA A 44 4.86 3.47 -2.66
N SER A 45 4.93 3.73 -1.35
CA SER A 45 5.82 3.02 -0.44
C SER A 45 5.46 1.54 -0.33
N VAL A 46 4.18 1.17 -0.39
CA VAL A 46 3.77 -0.24 -0.41
C VAL A 46 4.42 -0.94 -1.60
N SER A 47 4.20 -0.42 -2.80
CA SER A 47 4.72 -1.01 -4.04
C SER A 47 6.24 -1.00 -4.08
N THR A 48 6.87 0.08 -3.63
CA THR A 48 8.33 0.23 -3.62
C THR A 48 8.98 -0.79 -2.69
N ASN A 49 8.42 -0.99 -1.50
CA ASN A 49 9.00 -1.94 -0.55
C ASN A 49 8.80 -3.38 -0.98
N ILE A 50 7.70 -3.70 -1.66
CA ILE A 50 7.52 -5.03 -2.26
C ILE A 50 8.60 -5.26 -3.32
N ALA A 51 8.82 -4.30 -4.20
CA ALA A 51 9.84 -4.41 -5.25
C ALA A 51 11.24 -4.54 -4.64
N GLU A 52 11.53 -3.76 -3.61
CA GLU A 52 12.81 -3.81 -2.88
C GLU A 52 13.01 -5.19 -2.26
N ALA A 53 11.96 -5.74 -1.64
CA ALA A 53 12.00 -7.06 -1.04
C ALA A 53 12.43 -8.12 -2.05
N CYS A 54 11.87 -8.06 -3.25
CA CYS A 54 12.16 -9.04 -4.31
C CYS A 54 13.59 -8.95 -4.83
N GLY A 55 14.26 -7.83 -4.61
CA GLY A 55 15.65 -7.65 -5.00
C GLY A 55 16.66 -8.09 -3.95
N ARG A 56 16.19 -8.54 -2.77
CA ARG A 56 17.10 -8.95 -1.70
C ARG A 56 17.56 -10.40 -1.85
N ASN A 57 18.71 -10.70 -1.25
CA ASN A 57 19.38 -12.00 -1.43
C ASN A 57 18.95 -13.08 -0.45
N SER A 58 18.26 -12.73 0.63
CA SER A 58 17.87 -13.70 1.66
C SER A 58 16.39 -13.62 1.96
N SER A 59 15.83 -14.73 2.45
CA SER A 59 14.44 -14.76 2.89
C SER A 59 14.18 -13.83 4.07
N MET A 60 15.18 -13.68 4.95
CA MET A 60 15.07 -12.78 6.09
C MET A 60 14.93 -11.31 5.62
N GLU A 61 15.77 -10.89 4.67
CA GLU A 61 15.71 -9.53 4.12
C GLU A 61 14.45 -9.30 3.29
N LEU A 62 14.05 -10.30 2.50
CA LEU A 62 12.79 -10.26 1.76
C LEU A 62 11.63 -9.98 2.72
N LYS A 63 11.56 -10.77 3.79
CA LYS A 63 10.50 -10.62 4.80
C LYS A 63 10.54 -9.26 5.48
N ARG A 64 11.75 -8.77 5.79
CA ARG A 64 11.91 -7.47 6.46
C ARG A 64 11.26 -6.35 5.63
N PHE A 65 11.53 -6.31 4.33
CA PHE A 65 10.95 -5.27 3.46
C PHE A 65 9.45 -5.45 3.26
N LEU A 66 8.97 -6.70 3.22
CA LEU A 66 7.53 -6.94 3.16
C LEU A 66 6.81 -6.46 4.42
N ILE A 67 7.43 -6.61 5.59
CA ILE A 67 6.87 -6.10 6.84
C ILE A 67 6.84 -4.57 6.82
N ILE A 68 7.87 -3.93 6.27
CA ILE A 68 7.87 -2.46 6.10
C ILE A 68 6.69 -2.05 5.20
N ALA A 69 6.43 -2.82 4.14
CA ALA A 69 5.28 -2.55 3.26
C ALA A 69 3.96 -2.61 4.03
N THR A 70 3.81 -3.56 4.96
CA THR A 70 2.57 -3.63 5.77
C THR A 70 2.39 -2.40 6.64
N GLY A 71 3.47 -1.81 7.14
CA GLY A 71 3.41 -0.54 7.87
C GLY A 71 2.84 0.57 7.00
N SER A 72 3.27 0.62 5.74
CA SER A 72 2.75 1.60 4.78
C SER A 72 1.27 1.38 4.47
N THR A 73 0.80 0.12 4.45
CA THR A 73 -0.64 -0.16 4.28
C THR A 73 -1.45 0.41 5.46
N SER A 74 -0.91 0.30 6.68
CA SER A 74 -1.59 0.83 7.87
C SER A 74 -1.67 2.35 7.83
N GLU A 75 -0.61 3.03 7.39
CA GLU A 75 -0.63 4.47 7.21
C GLU A 75 -1.72 4.88 6.21
N LEU A 76 -1.79 4.18 5.10
CA LEU A 76 -2.76 4.49 4.05
C LEU A 76 -4.19 4.24 4.54
N GLN A 77 -4.41 3.19 5.33
CA GLN A 77 -5.72 2.93 5.94
C GLN A 77 -6.18 4.11 6.78
N TYR A 78 -5.30 4.64 7.61
CA TYR A 78 -5.62 5.81 8.43
C TYR A 78 -5.92 7.02 7.54
N GLN A 79 -5.12 7.23 6.51
CA GLN A 79 -5.30 8.37 5.62
C GLN A 79 -6.63 8.31 4.86
N PHE A 80 -7.12 7.12 4.54
CA PHE A 80 -8.45 6.94 3.97
C PHE A 80 -9.54 7.33 4.98
N ILE A 81 -9.39 6.93 6.23
CA ILE A 81 -10.31 7.32 7.31
C ILE A 81 -10.35 8.85 7.42
N LEU A 82 -9.18 9.47 7.47
CA LEU A 82 -9.07 10.91 7.61
C LEU A 82 -9.70 11.62 6.41
N SER A 83 -9.45 11.13 5.19
CA SER A 83 -10.02 11.71 3.98
C SER A 83 -11.55 11.67 3.99
N LYS A 84 -12.11 10.55 4.46
CA LYS A 84 -13.57 10.41 4.59
C LYS A 84 -14.11 11.38 5.63
N ASP A 85 -13.47 11.43 6.79
CA ASP A 85 -13.96 12.28 7.90
C ASP A 85 -13.85 13.75 7.58
N LEU A 86 -12.90 14.15 6.76
CA LEU A 86 -12.78 15.54 6.28
C LEU A 86 -13.74 15.85 5.13
N GLY A 87 -14.44 14.83 4.62
CA GLY A 87 -15.39 15.03 3.53
C GLY A 87 -14.75 15.07 2.15
N TYR A 88 -13.51 14.66 2.01
CA TYR A 88 -12.80 14.68 0.72
C TYR A 88 -13.18 13.51 -0.17
N ILE A 89 -13.63 12.40 0.41
CA ILE A 89 -14.11 11.23 -0.33
C ILE A 89 -15.43 10.77 0.25
N THR A 90 -16.23 10.09 -0.57
CA THR A 90 -17.53 9.55 -0.14
C THR A 90 -17.32 8.28 0.69
N GLU A 91 -18.37 7.91 1.43
CA GLU A 91 -18.39 6.65 2.17
C GLU A 91 -18.15 5.44 1.26
N SER A 92 -18.75 5.47 0.07
CA SER A 92 -18.62 4.40 -0.92
C SER A 92 -17.17 4.24 -1.40
N ILE A 93 -16.53 5.35 -1.75
CA ILE A 93 -15.13 5.35 -2.18
C ILE A 93 -14.23 4.89 -1.03
N PHE A 94 -14.46 5.41 0.17
CA PHE A 94 -13.72 5.00 1.35
C PHE A 94 -13.76 3.48 1.54
N LYS A 95 -14.95 2.91 1.51
CA LYS A 95 -15.12 1.48 1.75
C LYS A 95 -14.37 0.64 0.72
N GLU A 96 -14.46 1.02 -0.55
CA GLU A 96 -13.78 0.33 -1.64
C GLU A 96 -12.26 0.35 -1.44
N LEU A 97 -11.70 1.52 -1.16
CA LEU A 97 -10.25 1.67 -1.00
C LEU A 97 -9.74 1.01 0.27
N PHE A 98 -10.49 1.14 1.37
CA PHE A 98 -10.12 0.54 2.64
C PHE A 98 -10.13 -0.98 2.55
N ASP A 99 -11.13 -1.56 1.89
CA ASP A 99 -11.21 -3.01 1.69
C ASP A 99 -10.05 -3.49 0.83
N GLU A 100 -9.70 -2.75 -0.21
CA GLU A 100 -8.61 -3.15 -1.11
C GLU A 100 -7.26 -3.15 -0.40
N ILE A 101 -6.94 -2.09 0.34
CA ILE A 101 -5.66 -2.04 1.05
C ILE A 101 -5.60 -3.10 2.16
N SER A 102 -6.74 -3.41 2.77
CA SER A 102 -6.82 -4.46 3.78
C SER A 102 -6.53 -5.84 3.17
N GLN A 103 -7.03 -6.10 1.97
CA GLN A 103 -6.76 -7.35 1.25
C GLN A 103 -5.28 -7.46 0.88
N ILE A 104 -4.70 -6.38 0.38
CA ILE A 104 -3.28 -6.34 0.03
C ILE A 104 -2.43 -6.70 1.26
N ARG A 105 -2.73 -6.11 2.40
CA ARG A 105 -2.01 -6.39 3.64
C ARG A 105 -2.12 -7.85 4.04
N LYS A 106 -3.31 -8.44 3.95
CA LYS A 106 -3.52 -9.86 4.26
C LYS A 106 -2.71 -10.76 3.34
N MET A 107 -2.65 -10.42 2.06
CA MET A 107 -1.88 -11.19 1.08
C MET A 107 -0.38 -11.16 1.41
N ILE A 108 0.14 -10.00 1.80
CA ILE A 108 1.54 -9.86 2.20
C ILE A 108 1.82 -10.70 3.45
N TYR A 109 0.96 -10.64 4.46
CA TYR A 109 1.12 -11.45 5.67
C TYR A 109 1.09 -12.95 5.37
N SER A 110 0.17 -13.39 4.52
CA SER A 110 0.11 -14.80 4.10
C SER A 110 1.40 -15.25 3.44
N TYR A 111 1.93 -14.40 2.56
CA TYR A 111 3.18 -14.69 1.88
C TYR A 111 4.33 -14.81 2.89
N CYS A 112 4.41 -13.90 3.86
CA CYS A 112 5.44 -13.93 4.91
C CYS A 112 5.34 -15.21 5.76
N GLU A 113 4.12 -15.66 6.06
CA GLU A 113 3.93 -16.89 6.82
C GLU A 113 4.41 -18.12 6.03
N ARG A 114 4.20 -18.14 4.72
CA ARG A 114 4.72 -19.23 3.88
C ARG A 114 6.24 -19.24 3.85
N LEU A 115 6.87 -18.06 3.84
CA LEU A 115 8.32 -17.95 3.90
C LEU A 115 8.87 -18.55 5.21
N LYS A 116 8.18 -18.35 6.32
CA LYS A 116 8.55 -18.94 7.60
C LYS A 116 8.52 -20.47 7.56
N ALA A 117 7.47 -21.02 6.94
CA ALA A 117 7.30 -22.46 6.86
C ALA A 117 8.38 -23.11 6.01
N ASP A 118 8.89 -22.40 5.01
CA ASP A 118 9.89 -22.89 4.06
C ASP A 118 11.33 -22.66 4.50
N SER A 119 11.55 -21.90 5.56
CA SER A 119 12.90 -21.56 6.03
C SER A 119 13.38 -22.42 7.25
#